data_9da37ec1697f111d701f98419cec4a64
#
_entry.id   9da37ec1697f111d701f98419cec4a64
#
_cell.length_a   1.000
_cell.length_b   1.000
_cell.length_c   1.000
_cell.angle_alpha   90.00
_cell.angle_beta   90.00
_cell.angle_gamma   90.00
#
_symmetry.space_group_name_H-M   'P 1'
#
loop_
_entity.id
_entity.type
_entity.pdbx_description
1 polymer ?
#
loop_
_entity_poly.entity_id
_entity_poly.type
_entity_poly.pdbx_seq_one_letter_code
_entity_poly.pdbx_strand_id
1 'polypeptide(L)'
;MKITAVRSEKRDMKFWVALPERETGLFDPKRPVIAVNSRLEYQEFMGFGGAFTEAAAYTLSEAPIEIREEAMGAYFSKNDGLGYVLGRVHINSCDFSLENYTYVDEGDDELTTFDISREDKWVVPMIKDAIRYAEEPIKILASPWSPPGFMKDTKEMNYGGKLLPEYAGSWANYYVKFVEAMKNRGIDIWAVSVQNEPLATQTWDSCIYTAEEERDFIKNHLGPVLKASCPDTEIIAWDHNRDILLERAAVVLADKEAAKYVWGTGNHWYVSEAFENLSALHNMFPDKHILFTEGCVELTTTSENAQFNGYLGSWSNGERYGRNIIGDFNNWSRGWIDWNLVLNEMGGPNHVYNYCEAPIMYDRNSRKLIYNNSYYYIGHFSKYIEVGAKRLEISVTQEGVFAVAFRNPNNDIVVVAQNEGFIAELALVIDGEGVNINLPDRSITTFVIQKN
;
A
#
# COMPACT_ATOMS: atom_id res chain seq x y z
N MET A 1 26.06 19.59 -9.90
CA MET A 1 24.62 19.31 -9.72
C MET A 1 24.10 20.14 -8.56
N LYS A 2 22.91 20.70 -8.70
CA LYS A 2 22.21 21.44 -7.64
C LYS A 2 21.41 20.46 -6.76
N ILE A 3 21.44 20.65 -5.44
CA ILE A 3 20.79 19.77 -4.47
C ILE A 3 19.89 20.61 -3.56
N THR A 4 18.60 20.32 -3.56
CA THR A 4 17.65 20.78 -2.56
C THR A 4 17.30 19.62 -1.64
N ALA A 5 16.94 19.89 -0.38
CA ALA A 5 16.59 18.85 0.55
C ALA A 5 15.53 19.29 1.54
N VAL A 6 14.74 18.32 1.98
CA VAL A 6 13.69 18.45 3.00
C VAL A 6 13.88 17.38 4.06
N ARG A 7 13.68 17.74 5.32
CA ARG A 7 13.93 16.85 6.46
C ARG A 7 12.81 16.85 7.48
N SER A 8 12.56 15.68 8.05
CA SER A 8 11.81 15.49 9.30
C SER A 8 12.73 14.87 10.34
N GLU A 9 12.67 15.39 11.59
CA GLU A 9 13.55 14.94 12.69
C GLU A 9 12.79 14.84 14.02
N LYS A 10 13.09 13.78 14.77
CA LYS A 10 12.44 13.51 16.06
C LYS A 10 12.74 14.56 17.12
N ARG A 11 13.98 15.03 17.19
CA ARG A 11 14.49 15.86 18.29
C ARG A 11 13.60 17.05 18.61
N ASP A 12 13.14 17.76 17.57
CA ASP A 12 12.32 18.96 17.70
C ASP A 12 10.90 18.77 17.18
N MET A 13 10.50 17.52 16.85
CA MET A 13 9.22 17.18 16.19
C MET A 13 8.96 18.09 14.97
N LYS A 14 9.97 18.23 14.13
CA LYS A 14 9.91 19.04 12.91
C LYS A 14 9.64 18.15 11.72
N PHE A 15 8.74 18.59 10.86
CA PHE A 15 8.35 17.86 9.66
C PHE A 15 8.55 18.73 8.41
N TRP A 16 9.09 18.12 7.35
CA TRP A 16 9.28 18.70 6.02
C TRP A 16 9.98 20.07 6.00
N VAL A 17 10.98 20.24 6.85
CA VAL A 17 11.76 21.47 6.91
C VAL A 17 12.72 21.52 5.73
N ALA A 18 12.60 22.56 4.91
CA ALA A 18 13.53 22.81 3.81
C ALA A 18 14.92 23.13 4.36
N LEU A 19 15.95 22.48 3.82
CA LEU A 19 17.34 22.72 4.15
C LEU A 19 17.96 23.71 3.14
N PRO A 20 19.05 24.40 3.51
CA PRO A 20 19.79 25.23 2.59
C PRO A 20 20.23 24.45 1.34
N GLU A 21 20.05 25.07 0.19
CA GLU A 21 20.51 24.53 -1.09
C GLU A 21 22.01 24.31 -1.11
N ARG A 22 22.44 23.25 -1.78
CA ARG A 22 23.85 22.88 -1.93
C ARG A 22 24.17 22.54 -3.39
N GLU A 23 25.45 22.51 -3.70
CA GLU A 23 25.95 22.00 -4.96
C GLU A 23 26.93 20.85 -4.71
N THR A 24 27.04 19.94 -5.68
CA THR A 24 28.12 18.95 -5.69
C THR A 24 29.47 19.63 -5.83
N GLY A 25 30.48 19.09 -5.14
CA GLY A 25 31.82 19.64 -5.17
C GLY A 25 32.83 18.70 -4.49
N LEU A 26 33.68 19.25 -3.66
CA LEU A 26 34.61 18.42 -2.88
C LEU A 26 33.88 17.73 -1.73
N PHE A 27 34.05 16.42 -1.63
CA PHE A 27 33.58 15.61 -0.52
C PHE A 27 34.74 14.83 0.08
N ASP A 28 34.62 14.42 1.34
CA ASP A 28 35.61 13.61 2.01
C ASP A 28 35.41 12.11 1.66
N PRO A 29 36.32 11.51 0.87
CA PRO A 29 36.17 10.10 0.46
C PRO A 29 36.39 9.10 1.60
N LYS A 30 36.78 9.54 2.79
CA LYS A 30 36.93 8.70 3.97
C LYS A 30 35.63 8.52 4.78
N ARG A 31 34.63 9.35 4.50
CA ARG A 31 33.32 9.23 5.15
C ARG A 31 32.55 8.01 4.64
N PRO A 32 31.69 7.40 5.48
CA PRO A 32 30.67 6.49 4.97
C PRO A 32 29.87 7.15 3.84
N VAL A 33 29.31 6.37 2.94
CA VAL A 33 28.71 6.90 1.72
C VAL A 33 27.29 6.40 1.49
N ILE A 34 26.45 7.28 0.92
CA ILE A 34 25.27 6.93 0.13
C ILE A 34 25.69 7.16 -1.32
N ALA A 35 25.87 6.10 -2.10
CA ALA A 35 26.33 6.15 -3.48
C ALA A 35 25.23 5.68 -4.44
N VAL A 36 24.91 6.54 -5.42
CA VAL A 36 23.92 6.27 -6.46
C VAL A 36 24.63 6.10 -7.79
N ASN A 37 24.36 4.99 -8.49
CA ASN A 37 24.74 4.79 -9.88
C ASN A 37 23.49 5.04 -10.76
N SER A 38 23.41 6.23 -11.31
CA SER A 38 22.22 6.65 -12.06
C SER A 38 22.13 6.03 -13.47
N ARG A 39 23.09 5.22 -13.87
CA ARG A 39 23.08 4.48 -15.15
C ARG A 39 22.40 3.12 -15.07
N LEU A 40 22.17 2.62 -13.85
CA LEU A 40 21.47 1.36 -13.61
C LEU A 40 20.06 1.66 -13.13
N GLU A 41 19.10 1.38 -13.99
CA GLU A 41 17.68 1.59 -13.74
C GLU A 41 16.98 0.24 -13.55
N TYR A 42 15.96 0.24 -12.70
CA TYR A 42 15.18 -0.92 -12.34
C TYR A 42 13.67 -0.69 -12.58
N GLN A 43 12.82 -1.17 -11.69
CA GLN A 43 11.37 -1.05 -11.87
C GLN A 43 10.88 0.40 -11.94
N GLU A 44 9.76 0.54 -12.62
CA GLU A 44 9.01 1.79 -12.71
C GLU A 44 8.09 1.95 -11.51
N PHE A 45 8.05 3.14 -10.96
CA PHE A 45 7.20 3.51 -9.85
C PHE A 45 5.77 3.84 -10.30
N MET A 46 4.77 3.25 -9.62
CA MET A 46 3.36 3.42 -9.92
C MET A 46 2.64 4.45 -9.05
N GLY A 47 3.19 4.79 -7.89
CA GLY A 47 2.60 5.75 -6.96
C GLY A 47 2.36 5.22 -5.55
N PHE A 48 1.73 6.06 -4.76
CA PHE A 48 1.23 5.77 -3.42
C PHE A 48 -0.29 5.82 -3.38
N GLY A 49 -0.88 5.15 -2.38
CA GLY A 49 -2.30 5.15 -2.13
C GLY A 49 -2.66 4.64 -0.75
N GLY A 50 -3.97 4.47 -0.52
CA GLY A 50 -4.51 3.91 0.71
C GLY A 50 -5.90 3.32 0.50
N ALA A 51 -6.41 2.63 1.52
CA ALA A 51 -7.66 1.90 1.42
C ALA A 51 -8.88 2.76 1.76
N PHE A 52 -9.85 2.70 0.89
CA PHE A 52 -11.20 3.25 1.04
C PHE A 52 -12.10 2.24 1.78
N THR A 53 -11.81 2.01 3.06
CA THR A 53 -12.63 1.10 3.88
C THR A 53 -13.96 1.76 4.27
N GLU A 54 -14.98 0.95 4.60
CA GLU A 54 -16.23 1.48 5.14
C GLU A 54 -15.97 2.30 6.42
N ALA A 55 -15.04 1.86 7.28
CA ALA A 55 -14.64 2.60 8.48
C ALA A 55 -14.07 3.99 8.17
N ALA A 56 -13.18 4.10 7.18
CA ALA A 56 -12.61 5.38 6.75
C ALA A 56 -13.69 6.30 6.18
N ALA A 57 -14.52 5.77 5.30
CA ALA A 57 -15.60 6.52 4.66
C ALA A 57 -16.67 6.96 5.66
N TYR A 58 -17.05 6.09 6.59
CA TYR A 58 -17.97 6.42 7.68
C TYR A 58 -17.40 7.51 8.59
N THR A 59 -16.13 7.37 9.03
CA THR A 59 -15.48 8.36 9.90
C THR A 59 -15.48 9.75 9.26
N LEU A 60 -15.16 9.85 7.98
CA LEU A 60 -15.21 11.12 7.26
C LEU A 60 -16.63 11.62 7.06
N SER A 61 -17.62 10.74 6.90
CA SER A 61 -19.01 11.16 6.74
C SER A 61 -19.57 11.86 7.97
N GLU A 62 -19.03 11.57 9.16
CA GLU A 62 -19.38 12.24 10.41
C GLU A 62 -18.67 13.59 10.62
N ALA A 63 -17.61 13.85 9.84
CA ALA A 63 -16.84 15.07 9.95
C ALA A 63 -17.53 16.25 9.19
N PRO A 64 -17.31 17.51 9.64
CA PRO A 64 -17.69 18.69 8.86
C PRO A 64 -17.09 18.65 7.46
N ILE A 65 -17.76 19.32 6.51
CA ILE A 65 -17.34 19.29 5.10
C ILE A 65 -15.91 19.82 4.92
N GLU A 66 -15.51 20.84 5.68
CA GLU A 66 -14.18 21.45 5.62
C GLU A 66 -13.09 20.45 6.04
N ILE A 67 -13.38 19.61 7.04
CA ILE A 67 -12.47 18.55 7.51
C ILE A 67 -12.36 17.41 6.49
N ARG A 68 -13.48 17.06 5.84
CA ARG A 68 -13.48 16.05 4.77
C ARG A 68 -12.64 16.53 3.57
N GLU A 69 -12.83 17.79 3.17
CA GLU A 69 -12.08 18.42 2.09
C GLU A 69 -10.57 18.52 2.44
N GLU A 70 -10.24 18.89 3.69
CA GLU A 70 -8.87 18.92 4.19
C GLU A 70 -8.22 17.52 4.09
N ALA A 71 -8.91 16.47 4.56
CA ALA A 71 -8.39 15.10 4.53
C ALA A 71 -8.19 14.61 3.09
N MET A 72 -9.15 14.83 2.19
CA MET A 72 -9.04 14.45 0.78
C MET A 72 -7.92 15.22 0.07
N GLY A 73 -7.83 16.52 0.29
CA GLY A 73 -6.74 17.36 -0.23
C GLY A 73 -5.37 16.90 0.27
N ALA A 74 -5.26 16.56 1.56
CA ALA A 74 -4.02 16.08 2.16
C ALA A 74 -3.49 14.78 1.53
N TYR A 75 -4.36 13.89 1.09
CA TYR A 75 -3.95 12.65 0.41
C TYR A 75 -3.78 12.81 -1.10
N PHE A 76 -4.76 13.42 -1.78
CA PHE A 76 -4.88 13.28 -3.24
C PHE A 76 -4.42 14.51 -4.03
N SER A 77 -4.35 15.71 -3.43
CA SER A 77 -3.76 16.86 -4.11
C SER A 77 -2.26 16.64 -4.35
N LYS A 78 -1.83 16.84 -5.59
CA LYS A 78 -0.41 16.71 -5.98
C LYS A 78 0.45 17.84 -5.40
N ASN A 79 -0.11 19.05 -5.33
CA ASN A 79 0.64 20.23 -4.92
C ASN A 79 0.65 20.40 -3.39
N ASP A 80 -0.49 20.25 -2.75
CA ASP A 80 -0.65 20.53 -1.32
C ASP A 80 -0.65 19.27 -0.45
N GLY A 81 -0.96 18.10 -1.04
CA GLY A 81 -1.06 16.81 -0.38
C GLY A 81 0.06 15.83 -0.70
N LEU A 82 -0.22 14.55 -0.54
CA LEU A 82 0.68 13.44 -0.83
C LEU A 82 0.64 13.00 -2.30
N GLY A 83 -0.33 13.46 -3.09
CA GLY A 83 -0.47 13.11 -4.50
C GLY A 83 -0.77 11.63 -4.74
N TYR A 84 -1.63 11.02 -3.94
CA TYR A 84 -1.99 9.61 -4.08
C TYR A 84 -2.71 9.33 -5.41
N VAL A 85 -2.30 8.25 -6.07
CA VAL A 85 -2.83 7.78 -7.35
C VAL A 85 -3.16 6.29 -7.34
N LEU A 86 -2.99 5.63 -6.21
CA LEU A 86 -3.42 4.25 -5.97
C LEU A 86 -4.51 4.24 -4.90
N GLY A 87 -5.32 3.18 -4.90
CA GLY A 87 -6.32 2.96 -3.88
C GLY A 87 -6.64 1.49 -3.71
N ARG A 88 -7.28 1.13 -2.61
CA ARG A 88 -7.81 -0.21 -2.36
C ARG A 88 -9.22 -0.13 -1.83
N VAL A 89 -10.08 -1.07 -2.22
CA VAL A 89 -11.45 -1.19 -1.74
C VAL A 89 -11.75 -2.66 -1.45
N HIS A 90 -12.58 -2.92 -0.45
CA HIS A 90 -13.00 -4.29 -0.13
C HIS A 90 -14.19 -4.73 -1.00
N ILE A 91 -14.25 -6.03 -1.32
CA ILE A 91 -15.43 -6.70 -1.88
C ILE A 91 -16.09 -7.44 -0.73
N ASN A 92 -17.38 -7.18 -0.45
CA ASN A 92 -18.07 -7.50 0.80
C ASN A 92 -17.46 -6.77 1.99
N SER A 93 -17.84 -7.14 3.22
CA SER A 93 -17.25 -6.60 4.44
C SER A 93 -15.80 -7.04 4.64
N CYS A 94 -15.10 -6.27 5.47
CA CYS A 94 -13.78 -6.58 6.03
C CYS A 94 -13.80 -6.25 7.53
N ASP A 95 -12.70 -6.45 8.24
CA ASP A 95 -12.57 -6.08 9.66
C ASP A 95 -12.88 -4.59 9.91
N PHE A 96 -12.49 -3.68 8.99
CA PHE A 96 -12.81 -2.25 9.03
C PHE A 96 -14.14 -1.91 8.32
N SER A 97 -15.12 -2.78 8.48
CA SER A 97 -16.53 -2.51 8.22
C SER A 97 -17.31 -2.33 9.52
N LEU A 98 -18.51 -1.77 9.45
CA LEU A 98 -19.37 -1.56 10.62
C LEU A 98 -20.02 -2.87 11.10
N GLU A 99 -20.15 -3.85 10.20
CA GLU A 99 -20.71 -5.19 10.44
C GLU A 99 -20.32 -6.12 9.26
N ASN A 100 -20.55 -7.42 9.40
CA ASN A 100 -20.46 -8.35 8.26
C ASN A 100 -21.61 -8.10 7.28
N TYR A 101 -21.30 -8.11 5.97
CA TYR A 101 -22.31 -8.04 4.91
C TYR A 101 -21.80 -8.62 3.58
N THR A 102 -22.75 -8.97 2.72
CA THR A 102 -22.49 -9.40 1.35
C THR A 102 -23.42 -8.64 0.39
N TYR A 103 -23.16 -8.74 -0.90
CA TYR A 103 -23.97 -8.09 -1.95
C TYR A 103 -25.06 -8.99 -2.52
N VAL A 104 -25.26 -10.18 -1.98
CA VAL A 104 -26.31 -11.13 -2.39
C VAL A 104 -27.06 -11.65 -1.19
N ASP A 105 -28.30 -12.08 -1.40
CA ASP A 105 -29.09 -12.78 -0.40
C ASP A 105 -28.51 -14.17 -0.12
N GLU A 106 -28.80 -14.70 1.07
CA GLU A 106 -28.35 -16.04 1.48
C GLU A 106 -28.86 -17.11 0.53
N GLY A 107 -27.92 -17.88 -0.05
CA GLY A 107 -28.20 -18.98 -0.96
C GLY A 107 -28.41 -18.56 -2.43
N ASP A 108 -28.27 -17.29 -2.79
CA ASP A 108 -28.35 -16.82 -4.19
C ASP A 108 -27.02 -17.04 -4.94
N ASP A 109 -26.79 -18.24 -5.40
CA ASP A 109 -25.60 -18.63 -6.17
C ASP A 109 -25.67 -18.20 -7.67
N GLU A 110 -26.86 -17.85 -8.16
CA GLU A 110 -27.04 -17.26 -9.50
C GLU A 110 -26.77 -15.74 -9.52
N LEU A 111 -26.54 -15.12 -8.35
CA LEU A 111 -26.27 -13.69 -8.16
C LEU A 111 -27.39 -12.78 -8.70
N THR A 112 -28.63 -13.21 -8.60
CA THR A 112 -29.81 -12.48 -9.10
C THR A 112 -30.17 -11.28 -8.22
N THR A 113 -29.84 -11.36 -6.92
CA THR A 113 -30.07 -10.30 -5.92
C THR A 113 -28.86 -9.40 -5.73
N PHE A 114 -27.80 -9.54 -6.56
CA PHE A 114 -26.56 -8.78 -6.40
C PHE A 114 -26.79 -7.27 -6.43
N ASP A 115 -26.48 -6.61 -5.30
CA ASP A 115 -26.65 -5.18 -5.12
C ASP A 115 -25.54 -4.59 -4.22
N ILE A 116 -24.76 -3.63 -4.74
CA ILE A 116 -23.75 -2.88 -3.98
C ILE A 116 -24.24 -1.51 -3.49
N SER A 117 -25.54 -1.30 -3.37
CA SER A 117 -26.11 0.00 -2.94
C SER A 117 -25.65 0.43 -1.53
N ARG A 118 -25.18 -0.52 -0.70
CA ARG A 118 -24.52 -0.20 0.58
C ARG A 118 -23.34 0.74 0.40
N GLU A 119 -22.53 0.52 -0.65
CA GLU A 119 -21.35 1.33 -0.93
C GLU A 119 -21.69 2.76 -1.35
N ASP A 120 -22.89 2.99 -1.88
CA ASP A 120 -23.38 4.32 -2.25
C ASP A 120 -23.53 5.26 -1.05
N LYS A 121 -23.58 4.68 0.16
CA LYS A 121 -23.76 5.46 1.38
C LYS A 121 -22.49 6.17 1.83
N TRP A 122 -21.33 5.51 1.71
CA TRP A 122 -20.07 6.02 2.24
C TRP A 122 -18.87 5.85 1.30
N VAL A 123 -18.58 4.63 0.86
CA VAL A 123 -17.35 4.29 0.12
C VAL A 123 -17.31 4.93 -1.26
N VAL A 124 -18.38 4.81 -2.04
CA VAL A 124 -18.50 5.44 -3.36
C VAL A 124 -18.39 6.96 -3.30
N PRO A 125 -19.07 7.68 -2.40
CA PRO A 125 -18.86 9.12 -2.21
C PRO A 125 -17.42 9.49 -1.86
N MET A 126 -16.76 8.74 -0.96
CA MET A 126 -15.36 9.00 -0.59
C MET A 126 -14.41 8.84 -1.77
N ILE A 127 -14.57 7.77 -2.57
CA ILE A 127 -13.76 7.56 -3.77
C ILE A 127 -13.98 8.69 -4.79
N LYS A 128 -15.22 9.13 -4.99
CA LYS A 128 -15.53 10.25 -5.89
C LYS A 128 -14.94 11.57 -5.39
N ASP A 129 -14.91 11.78 -4.08
CA ASP A 129 -14.22 12.93 -3.49
C ASP A 129 -12.71 12.86 -3.77
N ALA A 130 -12.09 11.70 -3.57
CA ALA A 130 -10.68 11.49 -3.90
C ALA A 130 -10.36 11.78 -5.38
N ILE A 131 -11.17 11.27 -6.30
CA ILE A 131 -11.02 11.51 -7.75
C ILE A 131 -11.09 13.01 -8.10
N ARG A 132 -11.87 13.81 -7.37
CA ARG A 132 -11.95 15.28 -7.59
C ARG A 132 -10.65 16.00 -7.22
N TYR A 133 -9.90 15.51 -6.23
CA TYR A 133 -8.64 16.10 -5.79
C TYR A 133 -7.42 15.57 -6.55
N ALA A 134 -7.51 14.34 -7.08
CA ALA A 134 -6.43 13.74 -7.83
C ALA A 134 -6.29 14.38 -9.21
N GLU A 135 -5.06 14.73 -9.59
CA GLU A 135 -4.74 15.24 -10.93
C GLU A 135 -4.57 14.10 -11.96
N GLU A 136 -4.26 12.90 -11.48
CA GLU A 136 -4.09 11.67 -12.26
C GLU A 136 -5.20 10.66 -11.94
N PRO A 137 -5.57 9.76 -12.86
CA PRO A 137 -6.51 8.69 -12.55
C PRO A 137 -6.03 7.80 -11.41
N ILE A 138 -6.91 7.54 -10.45
CA ILE A 138 -6.61 6.64 -9.32
C ILE A 138 -6.80 5.19 -9.78
N LYS A 139 -5.75 4.37 -9.68
CA LYS A 139 -5.83 2.92 -9.90
C LYS A 139 -6.31 2.23 -8.62
N ILE A 140 -7.48 1.62 -8.66
CA ILE A 140 -8.10 1.00 -7.49
C ILE A 140 -7.99 -0.52 -7.58
N LEU A 141 -7.37 -1.12 -6.55
CA LEU A 141 -7.37 -2.56 -6.29
C LEU A 141 -8.61 -2.93 -5.47
N ALA A 142 -9.35 -3.95 -5.87
CA ALA A 142 -10.45 -4.51 -5.08
C ALA A 142 -10.08 -5.89 -4.54
N SER A 143 -10.25 -6.08 -3.23
CA SER A 143 -9.87 -7.31 -2.53
C SER A 143 -11.02 -7.85 -1.69
N PRO A 144 -11.40 -9.14 -1.79
CA PRO A 144 -12.35 -9.75 -0.86
C PRO A 144 -11.66 -10.29 0.39
N TRP A 145 -12.33 -10.17 1.53
CA TRP A 145 -11.94 -10.84 2.78
C TRP A 145 -12.61 -12.21 2.92
N SER A 146 -13.83 -12.34 2.42
CA SER A 146 -14.55 -13.62 2.40
C SER A 146 -15.60 -13.65 1.29
N PRO A 147 -15.83 -14.80 0.66
CA PRO A 147 -17.08 -15.07 -0.05
C PRO A 147 -18.28 -15.02 0.93
N PRO A 148 -19.52 -14.90 0.43
CA PRO A 148 -20.71 -15.13 1.24
C PRO A 148 -20.63 -16.46 2.02
N GLY A 149 -21.12 -16.48 3.27
CA GLY A 149 -21.00 -17.64 4.16
C GLY A 149 -21.53 -18.93 3.55
N PHE A 150 -22.64 -18.88 2.81
CA PHE A 150 -23.23 -20.08 2.18
C PHE A 150 -22.34 -20.73 1.12
N MET A 151 -21.38 -19.97 0.53
CA MET A 151 -20.41 -20.48 -0.43
C MET A 151 -19.21 -21.17 0.23
N LYS A 152 -19.11 -21.17 1.56
CA LYS A 152 -17.96 -21.73 2.31
C LYS A 152 -18.35 -23.01 3.04
N ASP A 153 -17.35 -23.83 3.32
CA ASP A 153 -17.50 -25.07 4.08
C ASP A 153 -17.93 -24.83 5.54
N THR A 154 -17.50 -23.71 6.13
CA THR A 154 -17.87 -23.27 7.49
C THR A 154 -19.26 -22.65 7.60
N LYS A 155 -19.86 -22.25 6.48
CA LYS A 155 -21.12 -21.47 6.40
C LYS A 155 -21.07 -20.10 7.11
N GLU A 156 -19.89 -19.58 7.35
CA GLU A 156 -19.64 -18.28 7.99
C GLU A 156 -18.62 -17.48 7.20
N MET A 157 -18.71 -16.14 7.23
CA MET A 157 -17.71 -15.27 6.60
C MET A 157 -16.42 -15.22 7.44
N ASN A 158 -16.53 -15.29 8.76
CA ASN A 158 -15.42 -15.22 9.72
C ASN A 158 -14.75 -16.59 9.91
N TYR A 159 -13.64 -16.60 10.64
CA TYR A 159 -12.93 -17.81 11.09
C TYR A 159 -12.37 -18.70 9.97
N GLY A 160 -11.91 -18.11 8.89
CA GLY A 160 -11.30 -18.85 7.78
C GLY A 160 -12.33 -19.66 6.99
N GLY A 161 -12.11 -20.98 6.90
CA GLY A 161 -12.89 -21.86 6.02
C GLY A 161 -12.46 -21.75 4.56
N LYS A 162 -13.05 -22.56 3.68
CA LYS A 162 -12.69 -22.65 2.27
C LYS A 162 -13.90 -22.44 1.38
N LEU A 163 -13.68 -21.85 0.23
CA LEU A 163 -14.67 -21.80 -0.85
C LEU A 163 -15.01 -23.23 -1.29
N LEU A 164 -16.30 -23.55 -1.32
CA LEU A 164 -16.79 -24.83 -1.84
C LEU A 164 -16.65 -24.88 -3.36
N PRO A 165 -16.13 -25.99 -3.93
CA PRO A 165 -15.86 -26.08 -5.38
C PRO A 165 -17.07 -25.79 -6.26
N GLU A 166 -18.26 -26.17 -5.86
CA GLU A 166 -19.51 -25.91 -6.57
C GLU A 166 -19.83 -24.43 -6.76
N TYR A 167 -19.33 -23.57 -5.86
CA TYR A 167 -19.53 -22.11 -5.96
C TYR A 167 -18.38 -21.36 -6.62
N ALA A 168 -17.30 -22.02 -7.06
CA ALA A 168 -16.14 -21.36 -7.62
C ALA A 168 -16.48 -20.50 -8.87
N GLY A 169 -17.38 -20.99 -9.72
CA GLY A 169 -17.86 -20.24 -10.88
C GLY A 169 -18.72 -19.03 -10.50
N SER A 170 -19.61 -19.21 -9.54
CA SER A 170 -20.46 -18.15 -9.00
C SER A 170 -19.62 -17.06 -8.33
N TRP A 171 -18.64 -17.45 -7.50
CA TRP A 171 -17.73 -16.53 -6.85
C TRP A 171 -16.87 -15.75 -7.86
N ALA A 172 -16.38 -16.36 -8.93
CA ALA A 172 -15.66 -15.68 -10.00
C ALA A 172 -16.55 -14.64 -10.72
N ASN A 173 -17.82 -14.95 -10.99
CA ASN A 173 -18.78 -14.00 -11.54
C ASN A 173 -19.15 -12.86 -10.59
N TYR A 174 -19.04 -13.09 -9.28
CA TYR A 174 -19.24 -12.05 -8.25
C TYR A 174 -18.26 -10.89 -8.43
N TYR A 175 -16.98 -11.19 -8.73
CA TYR A 175 -15.98 -10.15 -9.03
C TYR A 175 -16.36 -9.34 -10.27
N VAL A 176 -16.81 -10.02 -11.33
CA VAL A 176 -17.26 -9.34 -12.56
C VAL A 176 -18.39 -8.37 -12.24
N LYS A 177 -19.42 -8.83 -11.51
CA LYS A 177 -20.55 -7.99 -11.10
C LYS A 177 -20.11 -6.81 -10.25
N PHE A 178 -19.15 -6.98 -9.34
CA PHE A 178 -18.60 -5.89 -8.53
C PHE A 178 -17.88 -4.84 -9.40
N VAL A 179 -17.00 -5.28 -10.30
CA VAL A 179 -16.26 -4.39 -11.20
C VAL A 179 -17.22 -3.61 -12.10
N GLU A 180 -18.24 -4.27 -12.68
CA GLU A 180 -19.26 -3.62 -13.50
C GLU A 180 -20.12 -2.64 -12.69
N ALA A 181 -20.50 -3.00 -11.47
CA ALA A 181 -21.30 -2.15 -10.58
C ALA A 181 -20.54 -0.88 -10.13
N MET A 182 -19.22 -0.98 -9.87
CA MET A 182 -18.36 0.16 -9.60
C MET A 182 -18.19 1.04 -10.84
N LYS A 183 -17.97 0.43 -12.00
CA LYS A 183 -17.90 1.15 -13.29
C LYS A 183 -19.17 1.92 -13.60
N ASN A 184 -20.34 1.35 -13.32
CA ASN A 184 -21.65 2.04 -13.49
C ASN A 184 -21.76 3.25 -12.54
N ARG A 185 -20.97 3.34 -11.49
CA ARG A 185 -20.86 4.50 -10.58
C ARG A 185 -19.75 5.48 -10.97
N GLY A 186 -19.05 5.21 -12.10
CA GLY A 186 -17.95 6.02 -12.61
C GLY A 186 -16.63 5.78 -11.88
N ILE A 187 -16.45 4.58 -11.32
CA ILE A 187 -15.23 4.16 -10.63
C ILE A 187 -14.66 2.95 -11.34
N ASP A 188 -13.49 3.10 -11.94
CA ASP A 188 -12.79 2.01 -12.61
C ASP A 188 -11.97 1.20 -11.60
N ILE A 189 -12.18 -0.12 -11.57
CA ILE A 189 -11.37 -1.06 -10.82
C ILE A 189 -10.23 -1.54 -11.72
N TRP A 190 -9.02 -1.11 -11.38
CA TRP A 190 -7.81 -1.46 -12.13
C TRP A 190 -7.41 -2.93 -11.94
N ALA A 191 -7.53 -3.45 -10.72
CA ALA A 191 -7.15 -4.83 -10.42
C ALA A 191 -8.05 -5.43 -9.34
N VAL A 192 -8.08 -6.76 -9.28
CA VAL A 192 -8.64 -7.51 -8.16
C VAL A 192 -7.57 -8.43 -7.57
N SER A 193 -7.54 -8.60 -6.25
CA SER A 193 -6.80 -9.73 -5.66
C SER A 193 -7.72 -10.94 -5.49
N VAL A 194 -7.12 -12.13 -5.53
CA VAL A 194 -7.89 -13.38 -5.38
C VAL A 194 -8.53 -13.46 -4.02
N GLN A 195 -7.78 -13.10 -2.99
CA GLN A 195 -8.21 -13.14 -1.59
C GLN A 195 -7.28 -12.26 -0.75
N ASN A 196 -7.84 -11.42 0.11
CA ASN A 196 -7.06 -10.81 1.16
C ASN A 196 -6.57 -11.88 2.13
N GLU A 197 -5.25 -11.96 2.34
CA GLU A 197 -4.60 -12.82 3.33
C GLU A 197 -5.06 -14.29 3.30
N PRO A 198 -4.82 -15.02 2.20
CA PRO A 198 -5.36 -16.36 1.98
C PRO A 198 -4.88 -17.45 2.95
N LEU A 199 -4.03 -17.15 3.92
CA LEU A 199 -3.65 -18.05 5.01
C LEU A 199 -4.20 -17.61 6.37
N ALA A 200 -4.81 -16.44 6.46
CA ALA A 200 -5.28 -15.92 7.74
C ALA A 200 -6.62 -16.54 8.13
N THR A 201 -6.67 -17.10 9.33
CA THR A 201 -7.92 -17.48 10.02
C THR A 201 -8.17 -16.42 11.09
N GLN A 202 -9.07 -15.51 10.80
CA GLN A 202 -9.33 -14.35 11.65
C GLN A 202 -10.70 -14.42 12.32
N THR A 203 -10.89 -13.66 13.39
CA THR A 203 -12.20 -13.50 14.05
C THR A 203 -13.16 -12.66 13.20
N TRP A 204 -12.68 -12.09 12.11
CA TRP A 204 -13.42 -11.36 11.09
C TRP A 204 -13.43 -12.11 9.76
N ASP A 205 -13.98 -11.49 8.75
CA ASP A 205 -14.04 -12.02 7.37
C ASP A 205 -12.70 -12.57 6.94
N SER A 206 -12.65 -13.84 6.60
CA SER A 206 -11.44 -14.52 6.14
C SER A 206 -11.77 -15.79 5.38
N CYS A 207 -10.93 -16.17 4.43
CA CYS A 207 -11.10 -17.39 3.64
C CYS A 207 -9.73 -17.95 3.27
N ILE A 208 -9.55 -19.25 3.43
CA ILE A 208 -8.27 -19.92 3.22
C ILE A 208 -8.20 -20.48 1.80
N TYR A 209 -7.06 -20.21 1.14
CA TYR A 209 -6.65 -20.88 -0.09
C TYR A 209 -5.25 -21.46 0.12
N THR A 210 -5.01 -22.70 -0.29
CA THR A 210 -3.64 -23.15 -0.58
C THR A 210 -3.12 -22.48 -1.84
N ALA A 211 -1.83 -22.57 -2.10
CA ALA A 211 -1.27 -22.00 -3.33
C ALA A 211 -1.85 -22.67 -4.59
N GLU A 212 -2.13 -23.98 -4.51
CA GLU A 212 -2.75 -24.74 -5.58
C GLU A 212 -4.21 -24.37 -5.78
N GLU A 213 -4.98 -24.17 -4.70
CA GLU A 213 -6.37 -23.72 -4.78
C GLU A 213 -6.47 -22.33 -5.39
N GLU A 214 -5.59 -21.39 -5.00
CA GLU A 214 -5.49 -20.05 -5.59
C GLU A 214 -5.14 -20.13 -7.08
N ARG A 215 -4.11 -20.90 -7.45
CA ARG A 215 -3.73 -21.17 -8.84
C ARG A 215 -4.90 -21.68 -9.66
N ASP A 216 -5.59 -22.71 -9.15
CA ASP A 216 -6.66 -23.39 -9.89
C ASP A 216 -7.90 -22.50 -9.99
N PHE A 217 -8.21 -21.68 -8.99
CA PHE A 217 -9.26 -20.67 -9.04
C PHE A 217 -8.96 -19.60 -10.10
N ILE A 218 -7.74 -19.07 -10.16
CA ILE A 218 -7.32 -18.14 -11.22
C ILE A 218 -7.45 -18.78 -12.59
N LYS A 219 -6.88 -19.97 -12.75
CA LYS A 219 -6.78 -20.66 -14.05
C LYS A 219 -8.14 -21.04 -14.63
N ASN A 220 -9.02 -21.60 -13.79
CA ASN A 220 -10.22 -22.26 -14.26
C ASN A 220 -11.48 -21.40 -14.14
N HIS A 221 -11.46 -20.37 -13.29
CA HIS A 221 -12.65 -19.57 -12.97
C HIS A 221 -12.41 -18.07 -13.15
N LEU A 222 -11.64 -17.43 -12.28
CA LEU A 222 -11.52 -15.97 -12.23
C LEU A 222 -10.88 -15.38 -13.48
N GLY A 223 -9.75 -15.93 -13.92
CA GLY A 223 -9.02 -15.44 -15.10
C GLY A 223 -9.84 -15.46 -16.37
N PRO A 224 -10.48 -16.60 -16.74
CA PRO A 224 -11.35 -16.67 -17.91
C PRO A 224 -12.52 -15.68 -17.89
N VAL A 225 -13.24 -15.53 -16.77
CA VAL A 225 -14.43 -14.65 -16.71
C VAL A 225 -14.05 -13.17 -16.72
N LEU A 226 -12.99 -12.77 -15.98
CA LEU A 226 -12.50 -11.39 -16.03
C LEU A 226 -11.98 -11.04 -17.42
N LYS A 227 -11.20 -11.93 -18.04
CA LYS A 227 -10.70 -11.69 -19.40
C LYS A 227 -11.80 -11.51 -20.42
N ALA A 228 -12.94 -12.20 -20.25
CA ALA A 228 -14.09 -12.10 -21.14
C ALA A 228 -14.94 -10.85 -20.91
N SER A 229 -15.18 -10.48 -19.64
CA SER A 229 -16.14 -9.43 -19.26
C SER A 229 -15.48 -8.09 -18.88
N CYS A 230 -14.32 -8.13 -18.23
CA CYS A 230 -13.58 -6.98 -17.73
C CYS A 230 -12.11 -7.06 -18.16
N PRO A 231 -11.80 -7.03 -19.47
CA PRO A 231 -10.46 -7.33 -20.01
C PRO A 231 -9.36 -6.38 -19.55
N ASP A 232 -9.72 -5.20 -19.04
CA ASP A 232 -8.79 -4.17 -18.55
C ASP A 232 -8.53 -4.29 -17.03
N THR A 233 -9.20 -5.24 -16.34
CA THR A 233 -9.00 -5.49 -14.92
C THR A 233 -7.95 -6.59 -14.73
N GLU A 234 -6.88 -6.26 -14.01
CA GLU A 234 -5.75 -7.15 -13.72
C GLU A 234 -6.05 -8.07 -12.53
N ILE A 235 -5.29 -9.17 -12.41
CA ILE A 235 -5.34 -10.06 -11.24
C ILE A 235 -4.03 -9.97 -10.47
N ILE A 236 -4.14 -9.75 -9.16
CA ILE A 236 -3.05 -9.80 -8.18
C ILE A 236 -3.19 -11.08 -7.37
N ALA A 237 -2.14 -11.89 -7.36
CA ALA A 237 -2.05 -13.11 -6.56
C ALA A 237 -1.41 -12.83 -5.19
N TRP A 238 -1.62 -13.73 -4.24
CA TRP A 238 -1.10 -13.74 -2.89
C TRP A 238 -1.77 -12.70 -1.97
N ASP A 239 -1.47 -11.41 -2.09
CA ASP A 239 -2.08 -10.33 -1.28
C ASP A 239 -1.99 -10.58 0.24
N HIS A 240 -0.78 -10.96 0.75
CA HIS A 240 -0.49 -11.30 2.14
C HIS A 240 0.98 -11.03 2.49
N ASN A 241 1.44 -11.42 3.69
CA ASN A 241 2.77 -11.13 4.21
C ASN A 241 3.92 -11.64 3.33
N ARG A 242 4.99 -10.85 3.26
CA ARG A 242 6.14 -11.10 2.38
C ARG A 242 7.04 -12.25 2.79
N ASP A 243 6.94 -12.74 4.04
CA ASP A 243 7.78 -13.81 4.59
C ASP A 243 7.73 -15.10 3.79
N ILE A 244 6.54 -15.51 3.33
CA ILE A 244 6.32 -16.71 2.53
C ILE A 244 5.80 -16.41 1.11
N LEU A 245 5.90 -15.16 0.66
CA LEU A 245 5.44 -14.72 -0.67
C LEU A 245 6.06 -15.57 -1.78
N LEU A 246 7.37 -15.87 -1.69
CA LEU A 246 8.07 -16.61 -2.72
C LEU A 246 7.50 -18.01 -2.93
N GLU A 247 7.32 -18.79 -1.85
CA GLU A 247 6.83 -20.16 -1.94
C GLU A 247 5.38 -20.23 -2.42
N ARG A 248 4.55 -19.23 -2.06
CA ARG A 248 3.14 -19.17 -2.43
C ARG A 248 2.96 -18.71 -3.88
N ALA A 249 3.55 -17.59 -4.23
CA ALA A 249 3.44 -17.02 -5.57
C ALA A 249 4.09 -17.89 -6.65
N ALA A 250 5.19 -18.60 -6.33
CA ALA A 250 5.86 -19.47 -7.28
C ALA A 250 4.95 -20.59 -7.80
N VAL A 251 4.06 -21.14 -6.96
CA VAL A 251 3.09 -22.18 -7.39
C VAL A 251 2.12 -21.63 -8.45
N VAL A 252 1.63 -20.41 -8.24
CA VAL A 252 0.72 -19.74 -9.18
C VAL A 252 1.44 -19.36 -10.46
N LEU A 253 2.61 -18.73 -10.36
CA LEU A 253 3.32 -18.14 -11.50
C LEU A 253 4.08 -19.18 -12.33
N ALA A 254 4.43 -20.34 -11.79
CA ALA A 254 5.04 -21.44 -12.55
C ALA A 254 4.04 -22.15 -13.45
N ASP A 255 2.74 -22.12 -13.16
CA ASP A 255 1.68 -22.63 -14.05
C ASP A 255 1.38 -21.57 -15.14
N LYS A 256 1.85 -21.80 -16.37
CA LYS A 256 1.69 -20.86 -17.49
C LYS A 256 0.23 -20.53 -17.80
N GLU A 257 -0.70 -21.47 -17.54
CA GLU A 257 -2.12 -21.25 -17.80
C GLU A 257 -2.79 -20.39 -16.73
N ALA A 258 -2.30 -20.37 -15.50
CA ALA A 258 -2.69 -19.42 -14.48
C ALA A 258 -1.96 -18.09 -14.67
N ALA A 259 -0.63 -18.13 -14.83
CA ALA A 259 0.23 -16.94 -14.89
C ALA A 259 -0.15 -15.96 -16.02
N LYS A 260 -0.74 -16.44 -17.14
CA LYS A 260 -1.17 -15.56 -18.24
C LYS A 260 -2.28 -14.57 -17.85
N TYR A 261 -2.97 -14.81 -16.74
CA TYR A 261 -4.01 -13.93 -16.20
C TYR A 261 -3.50 -13.02 -15.08
N VAL A 262 -2.31 -13.31 -14.52
CA VAL A 262 -1.77 -12.64 -13.34
C VAL A 262 -0.84 -11.51 -13.76
N TRP A 263 -1.15 -10.28 -13.34
CA TRP A 263 -0.28 -9.11 -13.48
C TRP A 263 0.94 -9.20 -12.57
N GLY A 264 0.75 -9.61 -11.34
CA GLY A 264 1.78 -9.70 -10.32
C GLY A 264 1.24 -10.13 -8.96
N THR A 265 1.98 -9.83 -7.92
CA THR A 265 1.69 -10.20 -6.53
C THR A 265 1.51 -9.00 -5.63
N GLY A 266 0.62 -9.14 -4.64
CA GLY A 266 0.51 -8.21 -3.53
C GLY A 266 1.31 -8.67 -2.32
N ASN A 267 1.88 -7.72 -1.55
CA ASN A 267 2.53 -8.05 -0.28
C ASN A 267 2.14 -7.10 0.85
N HIS A 268 2.10 -7.67 2.08
CA HIS A 268 1.88 -7.00 3.36
C HIS A 268 3.12 -7.11 4.25
N TRP A 269 3.15 -6.39 5.38
CA TRP A 269 4.33 -6.24 6.24
C TRP A 269 4.23 -6.81 7.66
N TYR A 270 3.14 -7.47 8.00
CA TYR A 270 2.81 -7.71 9.41
C TYR A 270 3.70 -8.74 10.14
N VAL A 271 4.37 -9.64 9.45
CA VAL A 271 5.14 -10.73 10.06
C VAL A 271 6.64 -10.47 10.04
N SER A 272 7.20 -10.03 8.92
CA SER A 272 8.65 -9.85 8.80
C SER A 272 9.06 -8.81 7.75
N GLU A 273 10.35 -8.46 7.79
CA GLU A 273 11.01 -7.59 6.80
C GLU A 273 11.80 -8.41 5.76
N ALA A 274 11.32 -9.60 5.39
CA ALA A 274 11.94 -10.48 4.40
C ALA A 274 11.88 -9.90 2.98
N PHE A 275 12.52 -8.73 2.77
CA PHE A 275 12.54 -8.01 1.49
C PHE A 275 13.19 -8.83 0.37
N GLU A 276 14.17 -9.70 0.71
CA GLU A 276 14.86 -10.57 -0.24
C GLU A 276 13.92 -11.51 -1.00
N ASN A 277 12.77 -11.88 -0.42
CA ASN A 277 11.77 -12.71 -1.08
C ASN A 277 11.15 -12.00 -2.30
N LEU A 278 11.01 -10.68 -2.25
CA LEU A 278 10.53 -9.87 -3.38
C LEU A 278 11.53 -9.94 -4.54
N SER A 279 12.83 -9.73 -4.25
CA SER A 279 13.88 -9.84 -5.27
C SER A 279 14.02 -11.26 -5.82
N ALA A 280 13.89 -12.29 -4.96
CA ALA A 280 13.91 -13.68 -5.40
C ALA A 280 12.75 -13.99 -6.35
N LEU A 281 11.53 -13.52 -6.01
CA LEU A 281 10.35 -13.68 -6.86
C LEU A 281 10.54 -12.99 -8.22
N HIS A 282 11.02 -11.74 -8.22
CA HIS A 282 11.29 -11.03 -9.48
C HIS A 282 12.33 -11.77 -10.34
N ASN A 283 13.41 -12.28 -9.73
CA ASN A 283 14.44 -13.02 -10.46
C ASN A 283 13.91 -14.33 -11.07
N MET A 284 12.92 -14.97 -10.44
CA MET A 284 12.25 -16.16 -10.98
C MET A 284 11.24 -15.83 -12.09
N PHE A 285 10.53 -14.70 -11.95
CA PHE A 285 9.43 -14.30 -12.84
C PHE A 285 9.56 -12.81 -13.20
N PRO A 286 10.57 -12.43 -14.03
CA PRO A 286 10.91 -11.03 -14.27
C PRO A 286 9.86 -10.23 -15.07
N ASP A 287 8.92 -10.91 -15.70
CA ASP A 287 7.77 -10.33 -16.39
C ASP A 287 6.58 -10.03 -15.45
N LYS A 288 6.67 -10.46 -14.19
CA LYS A 288 5.63 -10.22 -13.17
C LYS A 288 6.00 -9.07 -12.25
N HIS A 289 4.98 -8.39 -11.76
CA HIS A 289 5.14 -7.21 -10.94
C HIS A 289 4.90 -7.51 -9.46
N ILE A 290 5.39 -6.61 -8.61
CA ILE A 290 5.22 -6.68 -7.17
C ILE A 290 4.65 -5.34 -6.71
N LEU A 291 3.63 -5.37 -5.87
CA LEU A 291 2.99 -4.20 -5.29
C LEU A 291 2.81 -4.41 -3.79
N PHE A 292 3.17 -3.42 -2.98
CA PHE A 292 2.76 -3.40 -1.59
C PHE A 292 1.27 -3.01 -1.53
N THR A 293 0.44 -3.89 -0.97
CA THR A 293 -1.02 -3.78 -1.06
C THR A 293 -1.71 -3.47 0.24
N GLU A 294 -1.03 -3.66 1.38
CA GLU A 294 -1.56 -3.29 2.69
C GLU A 294 -0.48 -3.15 3.77
N GLY A 295 -0.62 -2.15 4.61
CA GLY A 295 0.11 -2.00 5.86
C GLY A 295 -0.48 -0.91 6.75
N CYS A 296 -0.50 -1.17 8.05
CA CYS A 296 -0.82 -0.20 9.08
C CYS A 296 -0.05 -0.53 10.36
N VAL A 297 -0.08 0.38 11.32
CA VAL A 297 0.44 0.10 12.67
C VAL A 297 -0.73 -0.38 13.52
N GLU A 298 -0.66 -1.65 13.93
CA GLU A 298 -1.64 -2.25 14.82
C GLU A 298 -1.49 -1.67 16.23
N LEU A 299 -2.60 -1.28 16.83
CA LEU A 299 -2.68 -0.74 18.20
C LEU A 299 -3.16 -1.80 19.20
N THR A 300 -3.79 -2.86 18.70
CA THR A 300 -4.31 -3.96 19.53
C THR A 300 -3.21 -5.00 19.73
N THR A 301 -2.91 -5.31 20.99
CA THR A 301 -1.94 -6.37 21.33
C THR A 301 -2.58 -7.73 21.15
N THR A 302 -2.22 -8.43 20.08
CA THR A 302 -2.41 -9.86 19.98
C THR A 302 -1.11 -10.58 20.37
N SER A 303 -1.20 -11.82 20.87
CA SER A 303 -0.02 -12.58 21.28
C SER A 303 0.96 -12.86 20.13
N GLU A 304 0.48 -12.88 18.89
CA GLU A 304 1.27 -13.22 17.71
C GLU A 304 2.08 -12.01 17.19
N ASN A 305 1.54 -10.79 17.35
CA ASN A 305 2.12 -9.56 16.79
C ASN A 305 2.62 -8.56 17.85
N ALA A 306 2.66 -8.93 19.12
CA ALA A 306 2.97 -8.03 20.23
C ALA A 306 4.32 -7.27 20.07
N GLN A 307 5.28 -7.86 19.36
CA GLN A 307 6.59 -7.24 19.11
C GLN A 307 6.54 -6.13 18.05
N PHE A 308 5.48 -6.08 17.23
CA PHE A 308 5.31 -5.10 16.14
C PHE A 308 4.28 -4.02 16.47
N ASN A 309 3.57 -4.15 17.59
CA ASN A 309 2.53 -3.19 17.96
C ASN A 309 3.12 -1.83 18.28
N GLY A 310 2.54 -0.80 17.71
CA GLY A 310 2.88 0.59 17.93
C GLY A 310 2.01 1.26 19.00
N TYR A 311 2.47 2.40 19.47
CA TYR A 311 1.66 3.33 20.23
C TYR A 311 1.21 4.45 19.29
N LEU A 312 -0.07 4.83 19.37
CA LEU A 312 -0.64 5.89 18.57
C LEU A 312 0.22 7.16 18.60
N GLY A 313 0.57 7.68 17.42
CA GLY A 313 1.40 8.87 17.27
C GLY A 313 2.88 8.69 17.62
N SER A 314 3.36 7.48 17.84
CA SER A 314 4.78 7.22 18.12
C SER A 314 5.65 7.56 16.91
N TRP A 315 6.83 8.17 17.16
CA TRP A 315 7.82 8.42 16.12
C TRP A 315 8.27 7.12 15.41
N SER A 316 8.40 6.03 16.16
CA SER A 316 8.79 4.73 15.65
C SER A 316 7.82 4.18 14.61
N ASN A 317 6.55 4.60 14.62
CA ASN A 317 5.57 4.23 13.59
C ASN A 317 6.00 4.79 12.23
N GLY A 318 6.38 6.08 12.18
CA GLY A 318 6.92 6.67 10.96
C GLY A 318 8.21 5.98 10.49
N GLU A 319 9.12 5.66 11.41
CA GLU A 319 10.35 4.92 11.07
C GLU A 319 10.07 3.53 10.49
N ARG A 320 9.08 2.80 11.03
CA ARG A 320 8.63 1.53 10.46
C ARG A 320 8.16 1.71 9.01
N TYR A 321 7.36 2.75 8.73
CA TYR A 321 6.94 3.09 7.37
C TYR A 321 8.15 3.37 6.47
N GLY A 322 9.02 4.28 6.85
CA GLY A 322 10.17 4.65 6.02
C GLY A 322 11.09 3.48 5.71
N ARG A 323 11.40 2.63 6.71
CA ARG A 323 12.25 1.45 6.53
C ARG A 323 11.60 0.43 5.59
N ASN A 324 10.30 0.15 5.75
CA ASN A 324 9.59 -0.80 4.91
C ASN A 324 9.42 -0.28 3.48
N ILE A 325 9.10 1.00 3.28
CA ILE A 325 9.02 1.61 1.95
C ILE A 325 10.37 1.53 1.23
N ILE A 326 11.48 1.87 1.91
CA ILE A 326 12.84 1.77 1.36
C ILE A 326 13.18 0.33 1.01
N GLY A 327 12.86 -0.61 1.91
CA GLY A 327 13.12 -2.03 1.71
C GLY A 327 12.37 -2.61 0.52
N ASP A 328 11.08 -2.36 0.43
CA ASP A 328 10.23 -2.84 -0.66
C ASP A 328 10.66 -2.24 -2.02
N PHE A 329 10.93 -0.94 -2.08
CA PHE A 329 11.34 -0.31 -3.33
C PHE A 329 12.73 -0.75 -3.78
N ASN A 330 13.67 -0.99 -2.88
CA ASN A 330 14.96 -1.59 -3.23
C ASN A 330 14.82 -3.04 -3.70
N ASN A 331 13.69 -3.70 -3.41
CA ASN A 331 13.41 -5.08 -3.75
C ASN A 331 12.21 -5.24 -4.71
N TRP A 332 12.11 -4.38 -5.72
CA TRP A 332 11.23 -4.50 -6.88
C TRP A 332 9.76 -4.13 -6.67
N SER A 333 9.31 -3.71 -5.49
CA SER A 333 7.96 -3.16 -5.36
C SER A 333 7.80 -1.93 -6.25
N ARG A 334 6.68 -1.85 -6.97
CA ARG A 334 6.38 -0.76 -7.91
C ARG A 334 5.56 0.36 -7.29
N GLY A 335 4.96 0.16 -6.15
CA GLY A 335 4.12 1.14 -5.49
C GLY A 335 3.75 0.70 -4.08
N TRP A 336 2.98 1.54 -3.40
CA TRP A 336 2.60 1.36 -2.02
C TRP A 336 1.13 1.75 -1.81
N ILE A 337 0.31 0.81 -1.35
CA ILE A 337 -1.06 1.06 -0.90
C ILE A 337 -1.10 0.81 0.60
N ASP A 338 -1.35 1.86 1.35
CA ASP A 338 -1.52 1.80 2.80
C ASP A 338 -2.88 1.22 3.19
N TRP A 339 -3.08 0.87 4.46
CA TRP A 339 -4.39 0.46 4.93
C TRP A 339 -5.32 1.68 5.06
N ASN A 340 -6.12 1.76 6.10
CA ASN A 340 -7.16 2.80 6.22
C ASN A 340 -6.64 4.23 5.96
N LEU A 341 -7.28 4.96 5.06
CA LEU A 341 -6.96 6.36 4.81
C LEU A 341 -7.22 7.23 6.04
N VAL A 342 -8.38 7.09 6.68
CA VAL A 342 -8.74 7.87 7.87
C VAL A 342 -9.44 6.99 8.88
N LEU A 343 -9.05 7.11 10.15
CA LEU A 343 -9.75 6.47 11.27
C LEU A 343 -10.10 7.52 12.34
N ASN A 344 -11.00 7.16 13.26
CA ASN A 344 -11.29 8.03 14.40
C ASN A 344 -10.14 7.98 15.43
N GLU A 345 -10.21 8.82 16.46
CA GLU A 345 -9.19 8.96 17.51
C GLU A 345 -8.89 7.67 18.29
N MET A 346 -9.75 6.66 18.17
CA MET A 346 -9.55 5.34 18.80
C MET A 346 -8.86 4.33 17.88
N GLY A 347 -8.71 4.64 16.59
CA GLY A 347 -8.20 3.70 15.59
C GLY A 347 -9.25 2.81 14.95
N GLY A 348 -10.52 3.27 14.95
CA GLY A 348 -11.68 2.62 14.34
C GLY A 348 -12.53 3.62 13.55
N PRO A 349 -13.82 3.35 13.30
CA PRO A 349 -14.61 2.22 13.83
C PRO A 349 -14.23 0.87 13.24
N ASN A 350 -14.64 -0.19 13.93
CA ASN A 350 -14.30 -1.56 13.57
C ASN A 350 -15.24 -2.51 14.33
N HIS A 351 -15.81 -3.52 13.69
CA HIS A 351 -16.79 -4.39 14.32
C HIS A 351 -16.18 -5.56 15.11
N VAL A 352 -14.82 -5.70 15.07
CA VAL A 352 -14.11 -6.80 15.74
C VAL A 352 -13.03 -6.33 16.72
N TYR A 353 -13.00 -5.02 17.04
CA TYR A 353 -12.07 -4.41 17.99
C TYR A 353 -10.58 -4.51 17.59
N ASN A 354 -10.30 -4.59 16.28
CA ASN A 354 -8.96 -4.59 15.71
C ASN A 354 -8.54 -3.15 15.36
N TYR A 355 -8.05 -2.39 16.33
CA TYR A 355 -7.72 -0.97 16.15
C TYR A 355 -6.34 -0.77 15.51
N CYS A 356 -6.25 0.23 14.63
CA CYS A 356 -5.02 0.60 13.94
C CYS A 356 -4.78 2.10 13.95
N GLU A 357 -3.53 2.52 13.74
CA GLU A 357 -3.20 3.89 13.39
C GLU A 357 -3.42 4.08 11.87
N ALA A 358 -4.10 5.17 11.49
CA ALA A 358 -4.08 5.67 10.13
C ALA A 358 -3.13 6.86 10.03
N PRO A 359 -2.54 7.16 8.86
CA PRO A 359 -1.70 8.36 8.70
C PRO A 359 -2.43 9.66 9.05
N ILE A 360 -3.73 9.73 8.77
CA ILE A 360 -4.59 10.82 9.24
C ILE A 360 -5.70 10.22 10.11
N MET A 361 -5.92 10.81 11.29
CA MET A 361 -7.01 10.44 12.17
C MET A 361 -7.93 11.65 12.39
N TYR A 362 -9.22 11.40 12.52
CA TYR A 362 -10.21 12.42 12.87
C TYR A 362 -10.59 12.32 14.34
N ASP A 363 -10.16 13.29 15.13
CA ASP A 363 -10.59 13.41 16.53
C ASP A 363 -11.99 14.04 16.60
N ARG A 364 -12.99 13.25 16.89
CA ARG A 364 -14.39 13.65 17.01
C ARG A 364 -14.63 14.61 18.17
N ASN A 365 -13.78 14.59 19.21
CA ASN A 365 -13.92 15.46 20.38
C ASN A 365 -13.49 16.89 20.07
N SER A 366 -12.30 17.04 19.47
CA SER A 366 -11.76 18.34 19.07
C SER A 366 -12.26 18.80 17.68
N ARG A 367 -12.82 17.90 16.89
CA ARG A 367 -13.22 18.09 15.50
C ARG A 367 -12.07 18.53 14.61
N LYS A 368 -10.92 17.90 14.76
CA LYS A 368 -9.69 18.19 14.01
C LYS A 368 -9.07 16.93 13.43
N LEU A 369 -8.32 17.10 12.36
CA LEU A 369 -7.44 16.06 11.87
C LEU A 369 -6.15 16.01 12.71
N ILE A 370 -5.68 14.81 12.94
CA ILE A 370 -4.37 14.51 13.54
C ILE A 370 -3.54 13.85 12.46
N TYR A 371 -2.42 14.47 12.12
CA TYR A 371 -1.44 13.94 11.17
C TYR A 371 -0.38 13.17 11.94
N ASN A 372 -0.35 11.85 11.80
CA ASN A 372 0.60 10.99 12.47
C ASN A 372 1.98 11.01 11.79
N ASN A 373 2.98 10.46 12.47
CA ASN A 373 4.34 10.40 11.93
C ASN A 373 4.41 9.62 10.61
N SER A 374 3.57 8.59 10.43
CA SER A 374 3.41 7.83 9.18
C SER A 374 3.07 8.73 7.99
N TYR A 375 2.14 9.70 8.15
CA TYR A 375 1.80 10.68 7.11
C TYR A 375 3.03 11.46 6.62
N TYR A 376 3.82 11.96 7.57
CA TYR A 376 5.02 12.74 7.23
C TYR A 376 6.11 11.88 6.61
N TYR A 377 6.28 10.64 7.08
CA TYR A 377 7.25 9.70 6.51
C TYR A 377 6.90 9.30 5.08
N ILE A 378 5.64 8.93 4.82
CA ILE A 378 5.15 8.64 3.46
C ILE A 378 5.39 9.85 2.55
N GLY A 379 5.14 11.06 3.03
CA GLY A 379 5.33 12.30 2.27
C GLY A 379 6.77 12.55 1.81
N HIS A 380 7.78 12.01 2.51
CA HIS A 380 9.17 12.06 2.03
C HIS A 380 9.40 11.30 0.73
N PHE A 381 8.53 10.37 0.40
CA PHE A 381 8.55 9.62 -0.85
C PHE A 381 7.53 10.19 -1.84
N SER A 382 6.26 10.20 -1.46
CA SER A 382 5.13 10.44 -2.38
C SER A 382 5.12 11.85 -2.99
N LYS A 383 5.60 12.85 -2.25
CA LYS A 383 5.66 14.25 -2.74
C LYS A 383 6.80 14.50 -3.75
N TYR A 384 7.80 13.63 -3.80
CA TYR A 384 9.03 13.88 -4.54
C TYR A 384 9.31 12.84 -5.64
N ILE A 385 8.83 11.61 -5.48
CA ILE A 385 8.98 10.55 -6.48
C ILE A 385 7.72 10.56 -7.36
N GLU A 386 7.90 10.91 -8.63
CA GLU A 386 6.80 11.02 -9.58
C GLU A 386 6.40 9.65 -10.16
N VAL A 387 5.14 9.48 -10.54
CA VAL A 387 4.68 8.31 -11.31
C VAL A 387 5.52 8.18 -12.57
N GLY A 388 5.95 6.96 -12.89
CA GLY A 388 6.86 6.68 -14.00
C GLY A 388 8.34 6.83 -13.68
N ALA A 389 8.71 7.27 -12.46
CA ALA A 389 10.10 7.31 -12.02
C ALA A 389 10.73 5.91 -12.06
N LYS A 390 12.03 5.83 -12.37
CA LYS A 390 12.80 4.57 -12.36
C LYS A 390 13.64 4.46 -11.10
N ARG A 391 13.54 3.35 -10.37
CA ARG A 391 14.45 3.09 -9.26
C ARG A 391 15.87 2.98 -9.77
N LEU A 392 16.81 3.55 -9.02
CA LEU A 392 18.24 3.55 -9.36
C LEU A 392 19.03 2.64 -8.41
N GLU A 393 20.20 2.19 -8.88
CA GLU A 393 21.15 1.47 -8.03
C GLU A 393 21.69 2.38 -6.94
N ILE A 394 21.67 1.89 -5.70
CA ILE A 394 22.13 2.62 -4.51
C ILE A 394 22.88 1.70 -3.56
N SER A 395 23.90 2.24 -2.92
CA SER A 395 24.64 1.56 -1.86
C SER A 395 24.78 2.49 -0.65
N VAL A 396 24.61 1.95 0.54
CA VAL A 396 24.77 2.65 1.82
C VAL A 396 25.78 1.89 2.67
N THR A 397 26.81 2.59 3.18
CA THR A 397 27.87 1.95 3.99
C THR A 397 27.81 2.31 5.48
N GLN A 398 26.82 3.10 5.89
CA GLN A 398 26.59 3.48 7.29
C GLN A 398 25.50 2.59 7.89
N GLU A 399 25.83 1.87 8.96
CA GLU A 399 24.87 1.11 9.74
C GLU A 399 23.79 2.04 10.34
N GLY A 400 22.54 1.59 10.35
CA GLY A 400 21.39 2.35 10.83
C GLY A 400 20.89 3.43 9.88
N VAL A 401 21.50 3.54 8.68
CA VAL A 401 21.04 4.41 7.59
C VAL A 401 20.49 3.54 6.47
N PHE A 402 19.28 3.86 6.03
CA PHE A 402 18.58 3.23 4.92
C PHE A 402 18.35 4.26 3.83
N ALA A 403 18.44 3.90 2.57
CA ALA A 403 18.15 4.83 1.49
C ALA A 403 17.63 4.12 0.24
N VAL A 404 16.86 4.88 -0.57
CA VAL A 404 16.41 4.49 -1.91
C VAL A 404 16.58 5.67 -2.86
N ALA A 405 16.81 5.38 -4.14
CA ALA A 405 16.98 6.42 -5.15
C ALA A 405 16.09 6.16 -6.37
N PHE A 406 15.55 7.25 -6.94
CA PHE A 406 14.74 7.23 -8.15
C PHE A 406 15.18 8.32 -9.11
N ARG A 407 14.95 8.09 -10.40
CA ARG A 407 15.00 9.13 -11.43
C ARG A 407 13.57 9.44 -11.87
N ASN A 408 13.16 10.67 -11.65
CA ASN A 408 11.87 11.18 -12.13
C ASN A 408 11.85 11.35 -13.67
N PRO A 409 10.66 11.41 -14.29
CA PRO A 409 10.52 11.65 -15.73
C PRO A 409 11.17 12.95 -16.23
N ASN A 410 11.31 13.96 -15.36
CA ASN A 410 12.01 15.22 -15.65
C ASN A 410 13.54 15.11 -15.52
N ASN A 411 14.10 13.91 -15.27
CA ASN A 411 15.49 13.58 -15.00
C ASN A 411 16.07 14.04 -13.66
N ASP A 412 15.29 14.61 -12.77
CA ASP A 412 15.72 14.83 -11.39
C ASP A 412 15.94 13.49 -10.68
N ILE A 413 17.00 13.43 -9.87
CA ILE A 413 17.26 12.26 -9.03
C ILE A 413 16.75 12.58 -7.63
N VAL A 414 15.90 11.70 -7.11
CA VAL A 414 15.39 11.76 -5.73
C VAL A 414 16.06 10.68 -4.91
N VAL A 415 16.69 11.09 -3.80
CA VAL A 415 17.24 10.15 -2.80
C VAL A 415 16.53 10.38 -1.48
N VAL A 416 15.87 9.35 -0.97
CA VAL A 416 15.28 9.37 0.36
C VAL A 416 16.17 8.57 1.30
N ALA A 417 16.67 9.21 2.36
CA ALA A 417 17.57 8.61 3.34
C ALA A 417 16.97 8.72 4.75
N GLN A 418 16.85 7.60 5.44
CA GLN A 418 16.40 7.50 6.83
C GLN A 418 17.57 7.10 7.74
N ASN A 419 17.73 7.78 8.86
CA ASN A 419 18.69 7.45 9.90
C ASN A 419 17.94 7.07 11.19
N GLU A 420 18.05 5.82 11.60
CA GLU A 420 17.51 5.31 12.86
C GLU A 420 18.56 5.26 13.99
N GLY A 421 19.82 5.51 13.64
CA GLY A 421 20.95 5.51 14.56
C GLY A 421 21.30 6.87 15.16
N PHE A 422 22.55 7.03 15.55
CA PHE A 422 23.10 8.32 15.97
C PHE A 422 23.32 9.23 14.76
N ILE A 423 23.66 10.50 15.03
CA ILE A 423 24.02 11.44 13.97
C ILE A 423 25.08 10.84 13.04
N ALA A 424 24.79 10.83 11.75
CA ALA A 424 25.66 10.26 10.73
C ALA A 424 26.23 11.35 9.82
N GLU A 425 27.55 11.42 9.76
CA GLU A 425 28.27 12.28 8.81
C GLU A 425 28.69 11.45 7.59
N LEU A 426 28.12 11.73 6.44
CA LEU A 426 28.21 10.93 5.22
C LEU A 426 28.65 11.77 4.02
N ALA A 427 29.06 11.09 2.96
CA ALA A 427 29.07 11.63 1.61
C ALA A 427 27.88 11.11 0.81
N LEU A 428 27.09 12.00 0.21
CA LEU A 428 26.12 11.66 -0.84
C LEU A 428 26.82 11.79 -2.19
N VAL A 429 26.92 10.70 -2.93
CA VAL A 429 27.68 10.62 -4.19
C VAL A 429 26.76 10.10 -5.30
N ILE A 430 26.67 10.83 -6.43
CA ILE A 430 25.94 10.45 -7.62
C ILE A 430 26.92 10.42 -8.80
N ASP A 431 27.12 9.23 -9.41
CA ASP A 431 28.00 9.03 -10.57
C ASP A 431 29.45 9.55 -10.37
N GLY A 432 29.93 9.58 -9.12
CA GLY A 432 31.29 10.04 -8.77
C GLY A 432 31.39 11.51 -8.35
N GLU A 433 30.34 12.30 -8.48
CA GLU A 433 30.25 13.64 -7.90
C GLU A 433 29.52 13.62 -6.57
N GLY A 434 29.96 14.35 -5.57
CA GLY A 434 29.39 14.25 -4.23
C GLY A 434 29.37 15.52 -3.43
N VAL A 435 28.78 15.42 -2.24
CA VAL A 435 28.71 16.45 -1.21
C VAL A 435 28.70 15.81 0.16
N ASN A 436 29.35 16.44 1.15
CA ASN A 436 29.23 15.99 2.53
C ASN A 436 27.86 16.36 3.09
N ILE A 437 27.18 15.42 3.71
CA ILE A 437 25.88 15.58 4.35
C ILE A 437 25.91 15.12 5.82
N ASN A 438 24.99 15.64 6.60
CA ASN A 438 24.74 15.17 7.97
C ASN A 438 23.28 14.72 8.06
N LEU A 439 23.06 13.50 8.54
CA LEU A 439 21.75 13.00 8.90
C LEU A 439 21.65 12.96 10.43
N PRO A 440 20.82 13.82 11.06
CA PRO A 440 20.58 13.75 12.50
C PRO A 440 20.10 12.36 12.94
N ASP A 441 20.23 12.08 14.22
CA ASP A 441 19.61 10.91 14.82
C ASP A 441 18.09 10.92 14.60
N ARG A 442 17.52 9.75 14.37
CA ARG A 442 16.08 9.54 14.22
C ARG A 442 15.44 10.55 13.25
N SER A 443 15.91 10.55 12.02
CA SER A 443 15.49 11.50 10.97
C SER A 443 15.28 10.84 9.62
N ILE A 444 14.49 11.50 8.78
CA ILE A 444 14.35 11.16 7.35
C ILE A 444 14.58 12.42 6.52
N THR A 445 15.34 12.29 5.44
CA THR A 445 15.71 13.42 4.56
C THR A 445 15.50 13.00 3.11
N THR A 446 14.78 13.82 2.35
CA THR A 446 14.66 13.69 0.90
C THR A 446 15.56 14.71 0.24
N PHE A 447 16.44 14.25 -0.65
CA PHE A 447 17.29 15.05 -1.51
C PHE A 447 16.75 15.02 -2.93
N VAL A 448 16.59 16.18 -3.55
CA VAL A 448 16.27 16.32 -4.98
C VAL A 448 17.48 16.90 -5.68
N ILE A 449 18.06 16.15 -6.61
CA ILE A 449 19.29 16.44 -7.31
C ILE A 449 18.98 16.77 -8.76
N GLN A 450 19.26 17.99 -9.16
CA GLN A 450 19.07 18.48 -10.52
C GLN A 450 20.39 18.42 -11.27
N LYS A 451 20.41 17.72 -12.42
CA LYS A 451 21.56 17.75 -13.33
C LYS A 451 21.48 19.04 -14.15
N ASN A 452 22.56 19.81 -14.14
CA ASN A 452 22.70 21.02 -14.96
C ASN A 452 22.67 20.69 -16.48
#